data_a89a87bcc4e9d6a48c9987ce1decc4bc
#
_entry.id   a89a87bcc4e9d6a48c9987ce1decc4bc
#
_cell.length_a   1.000
_cell.length_b   1.000
_cell.length_c   1.000
_cell.angle_alpha   90.00
_cell.angle_beta   90.00
_cell.angle_gamma   90.00
#
_symmetry.space_group_name_H-M   'P 1'
#
loop_
_entity.id
_entity.type
_entity.pdbx_description
1 polymer ?
#
loop_
_entity_poly.entity_id
_entity_poly.type
_entity_poly.pdbx_seq_one_letter_code
_entity_poly.pdbx_strand_id
1 'polypeptide(L)'
;MNAQNILFNFANTDDKKGWLIVNDGVMGGLSQGNFEVVDGTAKFRGKVSTDNNGGFTLVRNQFDQKSLTAYKAFILELKGDGKTYQFRVKSSANQQHSYVYTFTTNSEWQKISIPFSSLEPRFRGRIVDISNFEGIQIEEIAFLIGNKREESFELILKEISLE
;
A
#
# COMPACT_ATOMS: atom_id res chain seq x y z
N MET A 1 -16.12 7.91 -16.15
CA MET A 1 -15.71 7.60 -14.77
C MET A 1 -15.98 8.81 -13.88
N ASN A 2 -16.54 8.58 -12.72
CA ASN A 2 -16.84 9.64 -11.78
C ASN A 2 -15.59 9.97 -10.93
N ALA A 3 -15.21 11.25 -10.87
CA ALA A 3 -14.06 11.69 -10.07
C ALA A 3 -14.20 11.36 -8.58
N GLN A 4 -15.44 11.18 -8.09
CA GLN A 4 -15.70 10.81 -6.70
C GLN A 4 -15.18 9.42 -6.33
N ASN A 5 -14.90 8.58 -7.31
CA ASN A 5 -14.39 7.24 -7.09
C ASN A 5 -12.86 7.20 -6.95
N ILE A 6 -12.19 8.30 -7.21
CA ILE A 6 -10.72 8.35 -7.17
C ILE A 6 -10.24 8.70 -5.78
N LEU A 7 -9.40 7.85 -5.18
CA LEU A 7 -8.72 8.15 -3.91
C LEU A 7 -7.43 8.93 -4.15
N PHE A 8 -6.60 8.45 -5.07
CA PHE A 8 -5.33 9.08 -5.41
C PHE A 8 -5.10 8.98 -6.92
N ASN A 9 -4.80 10.12 -7.53
CA ASN A 9 -4.35 10.19 -8.91
C ASN A 9 -3.07 11.02 -8.91
N PHE A 10 -1.93 10.40 -9.20
CA PHE A 10 -0.64 11.05 -9.06
C PHE A 10 -0.34 12.11 -10.12
N ALA A 11 -1.22 12.28 -11.10
CA ALA A 11 -1.20 13.45 -11.97
C ALA A 11 -1.73 14.70 -11.26
N ASN A 12 -2.46 14.53 -10.15
CA ASN A 12 -2.97 15.63 -9.34
C ASN A 12 -1.91 16.06 -8.32
N THR A 13 -1.61 17.36 -8.27
CA THR A 13 -0.57 17.91 -7.39
C THR A 13 -0.85 17.62 -5.91
N ASP A 14 -2.11 17.65 -5.48
CA ASP A 14 -2.48 17.44 -4.09
C ASP A 14 -2.21 16.00 -3.63
N ASP A 15 -2.29 15.03 -4.54
CA ASP A 15 -2.13 13.62 -4.20
C ASP A 15 -0.67 13.18 -4.06
N LYS A 16 0.27 14.08 -4.29
CA LYS A 16 1.70 13.86 -4.06
C LYS A 16 2.08 13.96 -2.59
N LYS A 17 1.26 14.62 -1.79
CA LYS A 17 1.57 14.96 -0.41
C LYS A 17 1.12 13.88 0.56
N GLY A 18 1.77 13.84 1.73
CA GLY A 18 1.35 12.97 2.83
C GLY A 18 1.90 11.57 2.78
N TRP A 19 2.67 11.22 1.75
CA TRP A 19 3.28 9.89 1.66
C TRP A 19 4.56 9.85 2.49
N LEU A 20 4.68 8.83 3.33
CA LEU A 20 5.77 8.69 4.29
C LEU A 20 6.38 7.30 4.18
N ILE A 21 7.71 7.24 4.06
CA ILE A 21 8.45 5.98 4.08
C ILE A 21 8.65 5.53 5.51
N VAL A 22 8.35 4.26 5.78
CA VAL A 22 8.64 3.59 7.03
C VAL A 22 9.46 2.35 6.72
N ASN A 23 10.71 2.35 7.13
CA ASN A 23 11.60 1.22 6.95
C ASN A 23 11.71 0.41 8.24
N ASP A 24 12.34 -0.76 8.14
CA ASP A 24 12.66 -1.58 9.28
C ASP A 24 13.78 -1.00 10.18
N GLY A 25 14.27 0.19 9.86
CA GLY A 25 15.30 0.87 10.65
C GLY A 25 14.92 1.10 12.11
N VAL A 26 13.63 1.25 12.39
CA VAL A 26 13.13 1.38 13.77
C VAL A 26 13.42 0.13 14.61
N MET A 27 13.72 -1.00 13.96
CA MET A 27 14.06 -2.26 14.60
C MET A 27 15.54 -2.64 14.36
N GLY A 28 16.34 -1.69 13.89
CA GLY A 28 17.76 -1.92 13.58
C GLY A 28 18.03 -2.43 12.17
N GLY A 29 17.00 -2.55 11.32
CA GLY A 29 17.17 -3.02 9.95
C GLY A 29 17.83 -1.98 9.04
N LEU A 30 18.29 -2.42 7.88
CA LEU A 30 19.04 -1.62 6.91
C LEU A 30 18.31 -1.43 5.57
N SER A 31 17.03 -1.76 5.49
CA SER A 31 16.24 -1.53 4.28
C SER A 31 16.10 -0.03 4.01
N GLN A 32 16.07 0.33 2.73
CA GLN A 32 15.92 1.73 2.31
C GLN A 32 14.85 1.81 1.23
N GLY A 33 13.87 2.68 1.45
CA GLY A 33 12.83 2.97 0.47
C GLY A 33 12.83 4.44 0.09
N ASN A 34 12.26 4.72 -1.08
CA ASN A 34 12.09 6.06 -1.58
C ASN A 34 10.75 6.16 -2.30
N PHE A 35 10.09 7.30 -2.18
CA PHE A 35 8.82 7.56 -2.85
C PHE A 35 8.92 8.89 -3.60
N GLU A 36 8.73 8.86 -4.90
CA GLU A 36 8.89 10.03 -5.75
C GLU A 36 7.74 10.11 -6.74
N VAL A 37 7.19 11.30 -6.94
CA VAL A 37 6.12 11.51 -7.93
C VAL A 37 6.68 12.30 -9.10
N VAL A 38 6.71 11.67 -10.27
CA VAL A 38 7.26 12.22 -11.51
C VAL A 38 6.36 11.84 -12.68
N ASP A 39 6.07 12.80 -13.56
CA ASP A 39 5.31 12.58 -14.79
C ASP A 39 3.95 11.92 -14.57
N GLY A 40 3.27 12.30 -13.51
CA GLY A 40 1.93 11.80 -13.22
C GLY A 40 1.86 10.41 -12.63
N THR A 41 3.00 9.84 -12.22
CA THR A 41 3.06 8.56 -11.54
C THR A 41 3.89 8.67 -10.27
N ALA A 42 3.65 7.76 -9.32
CA ALA A 42 4.45 7.66 -8.11
C ALA A 42 5.34 6.42 -8.21
N LYS A 43 6.61 6.57 -7.85
CA LYS A 43 7.57 5.46 -7.83
C LYS A 43 7.96 5.16 -6.40
N PHE A 44 7.59 3.98 -5.94
CA PHE A 44 8.03 3.42 -4.67
C PHE A 44 9.13 2.42 -4.98
N ARG A 45 10.36 2.76 -4.61
CA ARG A 45 11.52 1.95 -4.97
C ARG A 45 12.56 1.95 -3.86
N GLY A 46 13.48 1.02 -3.93
CA GLY A 46 14.54 0.92 -2.96
C GLY A 46 15.16 -0.45 -2.90
N LYS A 47 15.69 -0.77 -1.73
CA LYS A 47 16.33 -2.04 -1.46
C LYS A 47 15.89 -2.57 -0.11
N VAL A 48 15.44 -3.81 -0.09
CA VAL A 48 15.14 -4.53 1.15
C VAL A 48 16.40 -5.26 1.59
N SER A 49 16.77 -5.09 2.86
CA SER A 49 17.87 -5.81 3.51
C SER A 49 17.30 -6.67 4.63
N THR A 50 17.77 -7.92 4.73
CA THR A 50 17.41 -8.82 5.82
C THR A 50 18.37 -8.73 6.99
N ASP A 51 19.41 -7.91 6.89
CA ASP A 51 20.38 -7.71 7.96
C ASP A 51 19.73 -7.13 9.22
N ASN A 52 20.26 -7.46 10.38
CA ASN A 52 19.82 -6.95 11.69
C ASN A 52 18.33 -7.21 11.96
N ASN A 53 17.83 -8.37 11.52
CA ASN A 53 16.41 -8.74 11.63
C ASN A 53 15.47 -7.80 10.88
N GLY A 54 15.98 -7.07 9.89
CA GLY A 54 15.18 -6.26 8.99
C GLY A 54 14.45 -7.12 7.97
N GLY A 55 13.86 -6.51 6.99
CA GLY A 55 13.26 -7.24 5.88
C GLY A 55 12.05 -6.60 5.25
N PHE A 56 11.80 -5.31 5.49
CA PHE A 56 10.70 -4.64 4.79
C PHE A 56 10.97 -3.16 4.57
N THR A 57 10.27 -2.60 3.60
CA THR A 57 10.07 -1.16 3.50
C THR A 57 8.62 -0.91 3.13
N LEU A 58 8.08 0.19 3.64
CA LEU A 58 6.67 0.53 3.52
C LEU A 58 6.54 2.01 3.18
N VAL A 59 5.54 2.37 2.37
CA VAL A 59 5.12 3.75 2.16
C VAL A 59 3.65 3.86 2.53
N ARG A 60 3.29 4.89 3.28
CA ARG A 60 1.91 5.08 3.74
C ARG A 60 1.45 6.51 3.60
N ASN A 61 0.14 6.68 3.51
CA ASN A 61 -0.53 7.96 3.57
C ASN A 61 -1.69 7.88 4.56
N GLN A 62 -1.70 8.78 5.53
CA GLN A 62 -2.80 8.93 6.48
C GLN A 62 -3.58 10.18 6.12
N PHE A 63 -4.91 10.10 6.19
CA PHE A 63 -5.80 11.17 5.73
C PHE A 63 -7.06 11.21 6.56
N ASP A 64 -7.86 12.26 6.35
CA ASP A 64 -9.14 12.39 7.01
C ASP A 64 -10.06 11.23 6.64
N GLN A 65 -10.84 10.79 7.58
CA GLN A 65 -11.76 9.66 7.43
C GLN A 65 -12.58 9.78 6.15
N LYS A 66 -12.55 8.72 5.36
CA LYS A 66 -13.36 8.60 4.15
C LYS A 66 -14.32 7.43 4.28
N SER A 67 -15.61 7.68 4.03
CA SER A 67 -16.62 6.63 4.00
C SER A 67 -16.48 5.77 2.75
N LEU A 68 -16.63 4.45 2.92
CA LEU A 68 -16.53 3.49 1.83
C LEU A 68 -17.85 2.75 1.59
N THR A 69 -18.91 3.14 2.26
CA THR A 69 -20.17 2.36 2.26
C THR A 69 -20.84 2.28 0.89
N ALA A 70 -20.48 3.17 -0.04
CA ALA A 70 -21.01 3.15 -1.41
C ALA A 70 -20.19 2.25 -2.35
N TYR A 71 -19.14 1.59 -1.86
CA TYR A 71 -18.17 0.86 -2.69
C TYR A 71 -17.98 -0.56 -2.17
N LYS A 72 -17.31 -1.40 -2.98
CA LYS A 72 -17.07 -2.82 -2.68
C LYS A 72 -15.60 -3.21 -2.81
N ALA A 73 -14.81 -2.43 -3.55
CA ALA A 73 -13.45 -2.81 -3.88
C ALA A 73 -12.55 -1.60 -4.09
N PHE A 74 -11.25 -1.83 -3.88
CA PHE A 74 -10.21 -0.90 -4.35
C PHE A 74 -9.75 -1.35 -5.72
N ILE A 75 -9.42 -0.38 -6.57
CA ILE A 75 -8.79 -0.62 -7.87
C ILE A 75 -7.43 0.04 -7.85
N LEU A 76 -6.38 -0.76 -8.07
CA LEU A 76 -5.01 -0.26 -8.16
C LEU A 76 -4.57 -0.28 -9.62
N GLU A 77 -4.16 0.85 -10.15
CA GLU A 77 -3.52 0.91 -11.46
C GLU A 77 -2.03 1.13 -11.24
N LEU A 78 -1.24 0.12 -11.56
CA LEU A 78 0.17 0.07 -11.22
C LEU A 78 0.99 -0.75 -12.20
N LYS A 79 2.31 -0.58 -12.11
CA LYS A 79 3.28 -1.38 -12.84
C LYS A 79 4.36 -1.80 -11.87
N GLY A 80 4.59 -3.10 -11.75
CA GLY A 80 5.60 -3.64 -10.85
C GLY A 80 6.84 -4.12 -11.58
N ASP A 81 7.57 -4.99 -10.90
CA ASP A 81 8.87 -5.51 -11.33
C ASP A 81 8.93 -7.03 -11.25
N GLY A 82 7.77 -7.69 -11.22
CA GLY A 82 7.66 -9.14 -11.05
C GLY A 82 7.69 -9.59 -9.60
N LYS A 83 7.81 -8.68 -8.65
CA LYS A 83 7.88 -9.02 -7.23
C LYS A 83 6.52 -8.94 -6.57
N THR A 84 6.46 -9.47 -5.35
CA THR A 84 5.24 -9.53 -4.55
C THR A 84 5.22 -8.37 -3.57
N TYR A 85 4.06 -7.70 -3.49
CA TYR A 85 3.82 -6.55 -2.62
C TYR A 85 2.56 -6.77 -1.80
N GLN A 86 2.41 -5.96 -0.75
CA GLN A 86 1.18 -5.93 0.03
C GLN A 86 0.51 -4.55 -0.12
N PHE A 87 -0.80 -4.57 -0.34
CA PHE A 87 -1.65 -3.40 -0.20
C PHE A 87 -2.29 -3.46 1.18
N ARG A 88 -2.18 -2.39 1.94
CA ARG A 88 -2.61 -2.36 3.33
C ARG A 88 -3.50 -1.15 3.60
N VAL A 89 -4.55 -1.35 4.39
CA VAL A 89 -5.43 -0.26 4.79
C VAL A 89 -5.72 -0.33 6.28
N LYS A 90 -6.04 0.83 6.86
CA LYS A 90 -6.53 0.92 8.23
C LYS A 90 -7.84 1.69 8.23
N SER A 91 -8.83 1.18 8.95
CA SER A 91 -10.10 1.88 9.16
C SER A 91 -9.88 3.13 9.99
N SER A 92 -9.03 3.04 11.02
CA SER A 92 -8.61 4.17 11.85
C SER A 92 -7.10 4.21 11.92
N ALA A 93 -6.50 5.39 11.78
CA ALA A 93 -5.07 5.56 11.86
C ALA A 93 -4.50 5.13 13.23
N ASN A 94 -5.32 5.11 14.26
CA ASN A 94 -4.92 4.75 15.62
C ASN A 94 -4.92 3.25 15.88
N GLN A 95 -5.50 2.43 15.01
CA GLN A 95 -5.51 0.99 15.23
C GLN A 95 -4.14 0.37 14.95
N GLN A 96 -3.83 -0.71 15.67
CA GLN A 96 -2.54 -1.39 15.52
C GLN A 96 -2.50 -2.30 14.29
N HIS A 97 -3.58 -3.04 14.03
CA HIS A 97 -3.62 -3.96 12.90
C HIS A 97 -3.89 -3.23 11.60
N SER A 98 -3.46 -3.85 10.51
CA SER A 98 -3.79 -3.42 9.15
C SER A 98 -4.56 -4.54 8.46
N TYR A 99 -5.40 -4.18 7.50
CA TYR A 99 -6.04 -5.14 6.61
C TYR A 99 -5.17 -5.26 5.36
N VAL A 100 -4.79 -6.49 5.00
CA VAL A 100 -3.71 -6.76 4.06
C VAL A 100 -4.19 -7.62 2.90
N TYR A 101 -3.81 -7.23 1.69
CA TYR A 101 -3.97 -8.02 0.48
C TYR A 101 -2.61 -8.14 -0.20
N THR A 102 -2.17 -9.36 -0.46
CA THR A 102 -0.89 -9.63 -1.11
C THR A 102 -1.11 -9.85 -2.61
N PHE A 103 -0.30 -9.21 -3.44
CA PHE A 103 -0.40 -9.34 -4.89
C PHE A 103 0.98 -9.44 -5.51
N THR A 104 1.05 -10.15 -6.63
CA THR A 104 2.29 -10.31 -7.41
C THR A 104 2.18 -9.52 -8.71
N THR A 105 3.22 -8.80 -9.07
CA THR A 105 3.28 -7.96 -10.26
C THR A 105 3.94 -8.72 -11.41
N ASN A 106 3.85 -8.18 -12.64
CA ASN A 106 4.38 -8.84 -13.83
C ASN A 106 5.16 -7.92 -14.78
N SER A 107 5.62 -6.79 -14.31
CA SER A 107 6.38 -5.81 -15.10
C SER A 107 5.58 -5.10 -16.20
N GLU A 108 4.26 -5.26 -16.19
CA GLU A 108 3.36 -4.55 -17.10
C GLU A 108 2.35 -3.72 -16.32
N TRP A 109 1.72 -2.75 -16.99
CA TRP A 109 0.62 -2.01 -16.37
C TRP A 109 -0.55 -2.95 -16.11
N GLN A 110 -1.05 -2.93 -14.87
CA GLN A 110 -2.15 -3.77 -14.42
C GLN A 110 -3.19 -2.93 -13.69
N LYS A 111 -4.43 -3.34 -13.79
CA LYS A 111 -5.50 -2.91 -12.89
C LYS A 111 -5.85 -4.08 -12.00
N ILE A 112 -5.59 -3.93 -10.71
CA ILE A 112 -5.85 -4.96 -9.72
C ILE A 112 -7.07 -4.57 -8.92
N SER A 113 -8.11 -5.41 -8.97
CA SER A 113 -9.33 -5.21 -8.17
C SER A 113 -9.19 -5.98 -6.87
N ILE A 114 -9.37 -5.28 -5.75
CA ILE A 114 -9.25 -5.86 -4.42
C ILE A 114 -10.60 -5.70 -3.70
N PRO A 115 -11.43 -6.75 -3.68
CA PRO A 115 -12.67 -6.70 -2.90
C PRO A 115 -12.34 -6.44 -1.43
N PHE A 116 -13.14 -5.62 -0.78
CA PHE A 116 -12.90 -5.29 0.63
C PHE A 116 -12.79 -6.55 1.50
N SER A 117 -13.65 -7.53 1.24
CA SER A 117 -13.69 -8.77 2.02
C SER A 117 -12.46 -9.66 1.84
N SER A 118 -11.59 -9.37 0.88
CA SER A 118 -10.35 -10.12 0.69
C SER A 118 -9.16 -9.54 1.45
N LEU A 119 -9.35 -8.41 2.13
CA LEU A 119 -8.33 -7.79 2.97
C LEU A 119 -8.38 -8.39 4.38
N GLU A 120 -7.32 -9.08 4.77
CA GLU A 120 -7.25 -9.82 6.04
C GLU A 120 -6.59 -8.98 7.14
N PRO A 121 -7.12 -9.03 8.38
CA PRO A 121 -6.51 -8.28 9.49
C PRO A 121 -5.22 -8.95 9.95
N ARG A 122 -4.14 -8.16 9.99
CA ARG A 122 -2.82 -8.64 10.42
C ARG A 122 -2.13 -7.64 11.33
N PHE A 123 -1.39 -8.16 12.29
CA PHE A 123 -0.53 -7.35 13.15
C PHE A 123 0.80 -8.08 13.32
N ARG A 124 1.89 -7.42 12.95
CA ARG A 124 3.26 -7.98 12.98
C ARG A 124 3.34 -9.33 12.28
N GLY A 125 2.71 -9.43 11.09
CA GLY A 125 2.75 -10.63 10.28
C GLY A 125 1.81 -11.75 10.71
N ARG A 126 1.05 -11.58 11.79
CA ARG A 126 0.11 -12.58 12.30
C ARG A 126 -1.33 -12.18 11.99
N ILE A 127 -2.16 -13.18 11.69
CA ILE A 127 -3.59 -12.96 11.51
C ILE A 127 -4.22 -12.61 12.85
N VAL A 128 -5.03 -11.58 12.87
CA VAL A 128 -5.78 -11.16 14.06
C VAL A 128 -7.16 -11.82 14.01
N ASP A 129 -7.66 -12.29 15.15
CA ASP A 129 -8.92 -13.01 15.22
C ASP A 129 -10.12 -12.05 15.23
N ILE A 130 -10.31 -11.35 14.14
CA ILE A 130 -11.46 -10.49 13.84
C ILE A 130 -11.83 -10.69 12.37
N SER A 131 -12.99 -10.15 11.97
CA SER A 131 -13.42 -10.26 10.57
C SER A 131 -12.48 -9.50 9.62
N ASN A 132 -12.53 -9.89 8.35
CA ASN A 132 -11.85 -9.16 7.29
C ASN A 132 -12.43 -7.74 7.15
N PHE A 133 -11.77 -6.91 6.37
CA PHE A 133 -12.15 -5.52 6.20
C PHE A 133 -13.62 -5.39 5.76
N GLU A 134 -14.39 -4.61 6.49
CA GLU A 134 -15.84 -4.47 6.24
C GLU A 134 -16.17 -3.35 5.25
N GLY A 135 -15.21 -2.48 4.93
CA GLY A 135 -15.43 -1.43 3.94
C GLY A 135 -16.33 -0.31 4.42
N ILE A 136 -16.27 0.04 5.69
CA ILE A 136 -17.06 1.13 6.24
C ILE A 136 -16.36 2.45 6.06
N GLN A 137 -15.08 2.52 6.43
CA GLN A 137 -14.27 3.73 6.33
C GLN A 137 -12.78 3.41 6.27
N ILE A 138 -11.97 4.37 5.80
CA ILE A 138 -10.51 4.28 5.86
C ILE A 138 -9.90 5.61 6.30
N GLU A 139 -8.73 5.50 6.94
CA GLU A 139 -7.87 6.63 7.31
C GLU A 139 -6.41 6.42 6.91
N GLU A 140 -6.06 5.27 6.36
CA GLU A 140 -4.70 5.00 5.92
C GLU A 140 -4.67 4.01 4.76
N ILE A 141 -3.78 4.27 3.80
CA ILE A 141 -3.40 3.36 2.73
C ILE A 141 -1.88 3.20 2.74
N ALA A 142 -1.40 1.99 2.50
CA ALA A 142 0.03 1.71 2.47
C ALA A 142 0.36 0.62 1.46
N PHE A 143 1.62 0.64 1.01
CA PHE A 143 2.22 -0.43 0.23
C PHE A 143 3.47 -0.92 0.95
N LEU A 144 3.66 -2.22 0.97
CA LEU A 144 4.80 -2.84 1.66
C LEU A 144 5.43 -3.90 0.77
N ILE A 145 6.76 -3.98 0.81
CA ILE A 145 7.49 -5.12 0.29
C ILE A 145 8.33 -5.73 1.41
N GLY A 146 8.19 -7.04 1.60
CA GLY A 146 8.91 -7.78 2.63
C GLY A 146 8.79 -9.27 2.36
N ASN A 147 9.64 -9.79 1.46
CA ASN A 147 9.57 -11.15 0.96
C ASN A 147 10.62 -12.06 1.62
N LYS A 148 11.16 -11.67 2.76
CA LYS A 148 12.17 -12.42 3.52
C LYS A 148 13.45 -12.66 2.73
N ARG A 149 13.80 -11.72 1.87
CA ARG A 149 15.02 -11.78 1.06
C ARG A 149 15.55 -10.38 0.78
N GLU A 150 16.85 -10.30 0.49
CA GLU A 150 17.43 -9.07 0.00
C GLU A 150 17.06 -8.91 -1.47
N GLU A 151 16.51 -7.76 -1.81
CA GLU A 151 16.11 -7.48 -3.19
C GLU A 151 15.94 -5.98 -3.40
N SER A 152 16.26 -5.54 -4.62
CA SER A 152 15.90 -4.20 -5.07
C SER A 152 14.49 -4.27 -5.66
N PHE A 153 13.73 -3.19 -5.52
CA PHE A 153 12.34 -3.18 -5.99
C PHE A 153 11.95 -1.83 -6.60
N GLU A 154 10.94 -1.87 -7.44
CA GLU A 154 10.30 -0.68 -7.98
C GLU A 154 8.83 -0.97 -8.27
N LEU A 155 7.95 -0.21 -7.64
CA LEU A 155 6.51 -0.24 -7.87
C LEU A 155 6.06 1.14 -8.34
N ILE A 156 5.43 1.20 -9.51
CA ILE A 156 4.96 2.46 -10.09
C ILE A 156 3.45 2.51 -9.96
N LEU A 157 2.95 3.58 -9.33
CA LEU A 157 1.52 3.75 -9.08
C LEU A 157 1.00 4.89 -9.95
N LYS A 158 -0.12 4.66 -10.61
CA LYS A 158 -0.79 5.68 -11.41
C LYS A 158 -2.02 6.22 -10.71
N GLU A 159 -2.88 5.33 -10.22
CA GLU A 159 -4.15 5.70 -9.63
C GLU A 159 -4.63 4.64 -8.64
N ILE A 160 -5.27 5.10 -7.57
CA ILE A 160 -5.98 4.25 -6.63
C ILE A 160 -7.41 4.75 -6.60
N SER A 161 -8.36 3.89 -6.94
CA SER A 161 -9.77 4.25 -7.03
C SER A 161 -10.65 3.22 -6.31
N LEU A 162 -11.94 3.52 -6.29
CA LEU A 162 -12.96 2.71 -5.63
C LEU A 162 -13.99 2.25 -6.65
N GLU A 163 -14.50 1.06 -6.43
CA GLU A 163 -15.57 0.49 -7.24
C GLU A 163 -16.71 0.00 -6.37
#